data_224a71b429e420ab2cb5f089484b4fd9
#
_entry.id   224a71b429e420ab2cb5f089484b4fd9
#
_cell.length_a   1.000
_cell.length_b   1.000
_cell.length_c   1.000
_cell.angle_alpha   90.00
_cell.angle_beta   90.00
_cell.angle_gamma   90.00
#
_symmetry.space_group_name_H-M   'P 1'
#
loop_
_entity.id
_entity.type
_entity.pdbx_description
1 polymer ?
#
loop_
_entity_poly.entity_id
_entity_poly.type
_entity_poly.pdbx_seq_one_letter_code
_entity_poly.pdbx_strand_id
1 'polypeptide(L)'
;NDIRHNLSKLHRNIEQVAAAGAQLVVLQELHNTSYFCQTEDTDMFDLAEPVPGPSTGFYSELAAGYGIVLVTSLFEKRAPGLYHNTAVVFDKDGSIAGKYRKMHIPDDPAYYEKFYFTPGDLGFEPIQTSLGKLGVQVCWDQWYPEGARLMALKGAEILIYPTAIGCLLYTSPSPRDISG
;
A
#
# COMPACT_ATOMS: atom_id res chain seq x y z
N ASN A 1 -3.19 12.14 15.57
CA ASN A 1 -2.35 11.30 14.70
C ASN A 1 -0.87 11.66 14.90
N ASP A 2 -0.15 10.88 15.70
CA ASP A 2 1.28 11.09 15.87
C ASP A 2 2.03 10.17 14.89
N ILE A 3 2.38 10.72 13.73
CA ILE A 3 3.13 9.99 12.68
C ILE A 3 4.44 9.42 13.25
N ARG A 4 5.16 10.19 14.08
CA ARG A 4 6.42 9.73 14.68
C ARG A 4 6.22 8.51 15.57
N HIS A 5 5.15 8.50 16.35
CA HIS A 5 4.80 7.32 17.17
C HIS A 5 4.49 6.11 16.28
N ASN A 6 3.72 6.29 15.22
CA ASN A 6 3.38 5.21 14.27
C ASN A 6 4.63 4.67 13.57
N LEU A 7 5.51 5.54 13.07
CA LEU A 7 6.77 5.13 12.43
C LEU A 7 7.66 4.36 13.40
N SER A 8 7.77 4.80 14.66
CA SER A 8 8.53 4.08 15.70
C SER A 8 7.94 2.69 16.00
N LYS A 9 6.61 2.57 16.01
CA LYS A 9 5.92 1.28 16.17
C LYS A 9 6.15 0.37 14.97
N LEU A 10 6.03 0.90 13.76
CA LEU A 10 6.27 0.17 12.51
C LEU A 10 7.71 -0.33 12.44
N HIS A 11 8.69 0.51 12.79
CA HIS A 11 10.10 0.11 12.85
C HIS A 11 10.29 -1.13 13.75
N ARG A 12 9.81 -1.07 15.01
CA ARG A 12 9.91 -2.21 15.94
C ARG A 12 9.24 -3.47 15.41
N ASN A 13 8.08 -3.34 14.77
CA ASN A 13 7.37 -4.49 14.21
C ASN A 13 8.13 -5.08 13.03
N ILE A 14 8.68 -4.25 12.13
CA ILE A 14 9.51 -4.68 10.99
C ILE A 14 10.77 -5.40 11.50
N GLU A 15 11.47 -4.82 12.47
CA GLU A 15 12.63 -5.43 13.12
C GLU A 15 12.29 -6.83 13.67
N GLN A 16 11.17 -6.94 14.39
CA GLN A 16 10.74 -8.19 15.00
C GLN A 16 10.46 -9.28 13.96
N VAL A 17 9.74 -8.95 12.87
CA VAL A 17 9.42 -9.96 11.84
C VAL A 17 10.64 -10.29 10.97
N ALA A 18 11.52 -9.32 10.71
CA ALA A 18 12.80 -9.58 10.03
C ALA A 18 13.71 -10.49 10.85
N ALA A 19 13.82 -10.26 12.16
CA ALA A 19 14.55 -11.16 13.07
C ALA A 19 13.96 -12.58 13.13
N ALA A 20 12.66 -12.72 12.89
CA ALA A 20 11.99 -14.01 12.76
C ALA A 20 12.19 -14.68 11.37
N GLY A 21 12.93 -14.05 10.46
CA GLY A 21 13.27 -14.61 9.15
C GLY A 21 12.34 -14.19 8.00
N ALA A 22 11.49 -13.17 8.20
CA ALA A 22 10.68 -12.65 7.10
C ALA A 22 11.58 -12.04 6.02
N GLN A 23 11.34 -12.42 4.77
CA GLN A 23 12.03 -11.86 3.60
C GLN A 23 11.18 -10.83 2.85
N LEU A 24 9.86 -10.91 3.00
CA LEU A 24 8.87 -9.98 2.46
C LEU A 24 7.99 -9.47 3.60
N VAL A 25 7.91 -8.16 3.73
CA VAL A 25 7.03 -7.50 4.71
C VAL A 25 6.06 -6.60 3.96
N VAL A 26 4.77 -6.75 4.27
CA VAL A 26 3.72 -5.93 3.68
C VAL A 26 3.06 -5.10 4.79
N LEU A 27 3.09 -3.80 4.65
CA LEU A 27 2.40 -2.89 5.56
C LEU A 27 0.95 -2.66 5.10
N GLN A 28 0.11 -2.20 6.01
CA GLN A 28 -1.28 -1.88 5.72
C GLN A 28 -1.40 -0.68 4.77
N GLU A 29 -2.56 -0.50 4.20
CA GLU A 29 -2.90 0.69 3.42
C GLU A 29 -2.82 1.95 4.31
N LEU A 30 -2.18 3.02 3.80
CA LEU A 30 -2.05 4.34 4.45
C LEU A 30 -1.53 4.28 5.90
N HIS A 31 -0.63 3.33 6.17
CA HIS A 31 -0.18 2.92 7.51
C HIS A 31 0.55 4.00 8.34
N ASN A 32 1.00 5.10 7.74
CA ASN A 32 1.70 6.17 8.46
C ASN A 32 0.80 6.88 9.49
N THR A 33 -0.51 6.83 9.26
CA THR A 33 -1.52 7.48 10.10
C THR A 33 -2.64 6.50 10.45
N SER A 34 -3.57 6.91 11.31
CA SER A 34 -4.88 6.28 11.34
C SER A 34 -5.58 6.52 10.00
N TYR A 35 -6.40 5.58 9.55
CA TYR A 35 -7.15 5.74 8.31
C TYR A 35 -8.06 6.97 8.39
N PHE A 36 -7.76 7.99 7.59
CA PHE A 36 -8.39 9.31 7.68
C PHE A 36 -9.57 9.49 6.72
N CYS A 37 -9.77 8.60 5.75
CA CYS A 37 -10.83 8.73 4.76
C CYS A 37 -12.23 8.42 5.31
N GLN A 38 -12.39 8.32 6.62
CA GLN A 38 -13.69 8.18 7.28
C GLN A 38 -14.52 9.47 7.22
N THR A 39 -13.87 10.59 7.00
CA THR A 39 -14.46 11.93 6.86
C THR A 39 -13.81 12.68 5.70
N GLU A 40 -14.49 13.68 5.16
CA GLU A 40 -13.93 14.63 4.21
C GLU A 40 -13.36 15.82 4.97
N ASP A 41 -12.03 15.87 5.11
CA ASP A 41 -11.33 16.89 5.88
C ASP A 41 -10.12 17.41 5.07
N THR A 42 -10.16 18.69 4.73
CA THR A 42 -9.10 19.33 3.93
C THR A 42 -7.74 19.39 4.64
N ASP A 43 -7.72 19.39 5.98
CA ASP A 43 -6.48 19.42 6.75
C ASP A 43 -5.67 18.12 6.59
N MET A 44 -6.31 17.04 6.18
CA MET A 44 -5.63 15.77 5.92
C MET A 44 -4.71 15.82 4.70
N PHE A 45 -4.87 16.77 3.77
CA PHE A 45 -3.93 16.94 2.66
C PHE A 45 -2.51 17.34 3.10
N ASP A 46 -2.35 17.88 4.32
CA ASP A 46 -1.04 18.17 4.89
C ASP A 46 -0.25 16.90 5.26
N LEU A 47 -0.91 15.74 5.29
CA LEU A 47 -0.27 14.43 5.48
C LEU A 47 0.39 13.89 4.21
N ALA A 48 0.06 14.47 3.05
CA ALA A 48 0.55 13.99 1.77
C ALA A 48 1.99 14.43 1.51
N GLU A 49 2.78 13.51 0.99
CA GLU A 49 4.19 13.75 0.69
C GLU A 49 4.56 13.31 -0.73
N PRO A 50 5.64 13.86 -1.34
CA PRO A 50 6.11 13.39 -2.63
C PRO A 50 6.63 11.94 -2.53
N VAL A 51 6.63 11.25 -3.65
CA VAL A 51 7.28 9.94 -3.80
C VAL A 51 8.31 10.03 -4.94
N PRO A 52 9.63 10.04 -4.64
CA PRO A 52 10.27 9.88 -3.31
C PRO A 52 10.07 11.08 -2.37
N GLY A 53 10.10 10.83 -1.06
CA GLY A 53 9.93 11.82 0.01
C GLY A 53 10.40 11.27 1.37
N PRO A 54 10.05 11.94 2.48
CA PRO A 54 10.51 11.55 3.82
C PRO A 54 10.20 10.11 4.18
N SER A 55 8.97 9.65 3.97
CA SER A 55 8.58 8.26 4.28
C SER A 55 9.32 7.26 3.41
N THR A 56 9.52 7.53 2.12
CA THR A 56 10.29 6.63 1.26
C THR A 56 11.74 6.52 1.69
N GLY A 57 12.36 7.60 2.19
CA GLY A 57 13.70 7.56 2.78
C GLY A 57 13.74 6.63 3.99
N PHE A 58 12.81 6.79 4.92
CA PHE A 58 12.69 5.95 6.12
C PHE A 58 12.52 4.47 5.79
N TYR A 59 11.61 4.11 4.88
CA TYR A 59 11.37 2.71 4.51
C TYR A 59 12.51 2.10 3.68
N SER A 60 13.18 2.89 2.85
CA SER A 60 14.39 2.50 2.13
C SER A 60 15.50 2.07 3.12
N GLU A 61 15.74 2.86 4.16
CA GLU A 61 16.73 2.53 5.20
C GLU A 61 16.35 1.23 5.96
N LEU A 62 15.07 1.03 6.27
CA LEU A 62 14.61 -0.20 6.92
C LEU A 62 14.76 -1.43 6.02
N ALA A 63 14.37 -1.31 4.73
CA ALA A 63 14.51 -2.40 3.78
C ALA A 63 15.97 -2.82 3.63
N ALA A 64 16.89 -1.86 3.44
CA ALA A 64 18.32 -2.12 3.37
C ALA A 64 18.88 -2.66 4.68
N GLY A 65 18.55 -2.04 5.80
CA GLY A 65 19.08 -2.40 7.12
C GLY A 65 18.74 -3.83 7.56
N TYR A 66 17.55 -4.30 7.19
CA TYR A 66 17.08 -5.65 7.51
C TYR A 66 17.18 -6.64 6.35
N GLY A 67 17.60 -6.20 5.16
CA GLY A 67 17.73 -7.04 3.96
C GLY A 67 16.42 -7.67 3.51
N ILE A 68 15.31 -6.95 3.60
CA ILE A 68 13.95 -7.40 3.28
C ILE A 68 13.37 -6.67 2.07
N VAL A 69 12.49 -7.32 1.34
CA VAL A 69 11.57 -6.65 0.42
C VAL A 69 10.42 -6.07 1.23
N LEU A 70 10.15 -4.77 1.07
CA LEU A 70 9.14 -4.07 1.85
C LEU A 70 8.10 -3.42 0.94
N VAL A 71 6.82 -3.73 1.17
CA VAL A 71 5.68 -3.12 0.47
C VAL A 71 4.97 -2.17 1.41
N THR A 72 4.82 -0.92 0.99
CA THR A 72 4.19 0.17 1.73
C THR A 72 2.99 0.71 0.98
N SER A 73 2.18 1.56 1.61
CA SER A 73 1.11 2.33 0.98
C SER A 73 1.08 3.74 1.58
N LEU A 74 1.24 4.75 0.75
CA LEU A 74 1.49 6.13 1.15
C LEU A 74 0.48 7.09 0.51
N PHE A 75 0.26 8.23 1.17
CA PHE A 75 -0.48 9.35 0.61
C PHE A 75 0.47 10.19 -0.26
N GLU A 76 0.49 9.91 -1.57
CA GLU A 76 1.37 10.59 -2.53
C GLU A 76 0.80 11.94 -2.94
N LYS A 77 1.59 13.01 -2.75
CA LYS A 77 1.38 14.31 -3.38
C LYS A 77 2.22 14.38 -4.66
N ARG A 78 1.59 14.12 -5.80
CA ARG A 78 2.25 14.15 -7.11
C ARG A 78 2.49 15.57 -7.62
N ALA A 79 1.51 16.44 -7.39
CA ALA A 79 1.52 17.85 -7.73
C ALA A 79 0.49 18.59 -6.86
N PRO A 80 0.48 19.93 -6.84
CA PRO A 80 -0.60 20.68 -6.20
C PRO A 80 -1.97 20.26 -6.76
N GLY A 81 -2.88 19.82 -5.88
CA GLY A 81 -4.22 19.34 -6.25
C GLY A 81 -4.26 17.94 -6.88
N LEU A 82 -3.15 17.23 -6.95
CA LEU A 82 -3.10 15.88 -7.52
C LEU A 82 -2.47 14.89 -6.54
N TYR A 83 -3.31 14.00 -6.01
CA TYR A 83 -2.93 13.08 -4.95
C TYR A 83 -3.32 11.65 -5.29
N HIS A 84 -2.54 10.68 -4.80
CA HIS A 84 -2.80 9.26 -5.00
C HIS A 84 -2.59 8.45 -3.72
N ASN A 85 -3.32 7.37 -3.60
CA ASN A 85 -2.98 6.26 -2.70
C ASN A 85 -1.98 5.37 -3.43
N THR A 86 -0.73 5.35 -2.98
CA THR A 86 0.39 4.78 -3.73
C THR A 86 1.10 3.70 -2.93
N ALA A 87 1.09 2.47 -3.43
CA ALA A 87 1.98 1.43 -2.93
C ALA A 87 3.39 1.65 -3.50
N VAL A 88 4.40 1.59 -2.63
CA VAL A 88 5.82 1.66 -2.99
C VAL A 88 6.51 0.39 -2.53
N VAL A 89 7.27 -0.23 -3.41
CA VAL A 89 8.01 -1.45 -3.15
C VAL A 89 9.50 -1.15 -3.08
N PHE A 90 10.11 -1.53 -1.98
CA PHE A 90 11.55 -1.44 -1.77
C PHE A 90 12.17 -2.82 -1.87
N ASP A 91 13.29 -2.94 -2.58
CA ASP A 91 14.07 -4.18 -2.61
C ASP A 91 15.02 -4.25 -1.40
N LYS A 92 15.67 -5.38 -1.21
CA LYS A 92 16.56 -5.71 -0.09
C LYS A 92 17.74 -4.76 0.09
N ASP A 93 18.11 -4.05 -0.95
CA ASP A 93 19.17 -3.02 -0.93
C ASP A 93 18.64 -1.62 -0.59
N GLY A 94 17.32 -1.49 -0.34
CA GLY A 94 16.62 -0.24 -0.07
C GLY A 94 16.24 0.57 -1.31
N SER A 95 16.60 0.12 -2.50
CA SER A 95 16.18 0.78 -3.73
C SER A 95 14.66 0.66 -3.92
N ILE A 96 14.04 1.68 -4.52
CA ILE A 96 12.64 1.61 -4.94
C ILE A 96 12.57 0.72 -6.19
N ALA A 97 12.11 -0.52 -6.01
CA ALA A 97 11.89 -1.47 -7.11
C ALA A 97 10.75 -1.03 -8.03
N GLY A 98 9.74 -0.36 -7.49
CA GLY A 98 8.63 0.16 -8.26
C GLY A 98 7.53 0.74 -7.38
N LYS A 99 6.49 1.24 -8.04
CA LYS A 99 5.28 1.74 -7.36
C LYS A 99 4.02 1.45 -8.18
N TYR A 100 2.90 1.36 -7.47
CA TYR A 100 1.57 1.23 -8.02
C TYR A 100 0.65 2.29 -7.39
N ARG A 101 -0.16 2.97 -8.19
CA ARG A 101 -1.19 3.90 -7.73
C ARG A 101 -2.54 3.22 -7.77
N LYS A 102 -3.25 3.19 -6.65
CA LYS A 102 -4.58 2.58 -6.51
C LYS A 102 -5.49 3.03 -7.65
N MET A 103 -5.99 2.07 -8.42
CA MET A 103 -6.81 2.34 -9.61
C MET A 103 -8.27 2.55 -9.24
N HIS A 104 -8.81 1.72 -8.34
CA HIS A 104 -10.21 1.74 -7.97
C HIS A 104 -10.36 2.44 -6.61
N ILE A 105 -10.94 3.64 -6.64
CA ILE A 105 -11.07 4.50 -5.47
C ILE A 105 -12.51 4.41 -4.95
N PRO A 106 -12.74 3.89 -3.73
CA PRO A 106 -14.08 3.80 -3.15
C PRO A 106 -14.63 5.16 -2.74
N ASP A 107 -15.95 5.21 -2.63
CA ASP A 107 -16.71 6.39 -2.19
C ASP A 107 -17.97 5.93 -1.44
N ASP A 108 -17.76 5.22 -0.36
CA ASP A 108 -18.81 4.69 0.50
C ASP A 108 -18.77 5.37 1.87
N PRO A 109 -19.84 5.29 2.68
CA PRO A 109 -19.84 5.80 4.04
C PRO A 109 -18.63 5.27 4.85
N ALA A 110 -17.86 6.19 5.44
CA ALA A 110 -16.59 5.97 6.13
C ALA A 110 -15.41 5.51 5.23
N TYR A 111 -15.57 5.60 3.90
CA TYR A 111 -14.53 5.34 2.89
C TYR A 111 -14.59 6.39 1.78
N TYR A 112 -14.54 7.68 2.15
CA TYR A 112 -14.61 8.83 1.23
C TYR A 112 -13.27 9.06 0.54
N GLU A 113 -12.73 8.02 -0.09
CA GLU A 113 -11.39 8.10 -0.70
C GLU A 113 -11.38 8.99 -1.96
N LYS A 114 -12.50 9.12 -2.67
CA LYS A 114 -12.59 10.01 -3.84
C LYS A 114 -12.41 11.47 -3.51
N PHE A 115 -12.65 11.89 -2.26
CA PHE A 115 -12.35 13.24 -1.80
C PHE A 115 -10.84 13.52 -1.82
N TYR A 116 -10.03 12.49 -1.55
CA TYR A 116 -8.58 12.61 -1.39
C TYR A 116 -7.79 12.21 -2.62
N PHE A 117 -8.19 11.15 -3.32
CA PHE A 117 -7.33 10.47 -4.29
C PHE A 117 -7.88 10.51 -5.71
N THR A 118 -6.97 10.78 -6.64
CA THR A 118 -7.17 10.54 -8.07
C THR A 118 -6.87 9.08 -8.39
N PRO A 119 -7.66 8.41 -9.25
CA PRO A 119 -7.34 7.07 -9.74
C PRO A 119 -5.92 6.96 -10.29
N GLY A 120 -5.33 5.78 -10.15
CA GLY A 120 -3.98 5.48 -10.63
C GLY A 120 -3.86 5.51 -12.15
N ASP A 121 -2.67 5.84 -12.63
CA ASP A 121 -2.34 6.02 -14.04
C ASP A 121 -1.12 5.21 -14.50
N LEU A 122 -0.61 4.30 -13.65
CA LEU A 122 0.57 3.48 -13.95
C LEU A 122 0.22 2.13 -14.61
N GLY A 123 -1.07 1.81 -14.73
CA GLY A 123 -1.52 0.51 -15.23
C GLY A 123 -1.26 -0.63 -14.24
N PHE A 124 -1.40 -1.87 -14.75
CA PHE A 124 -1.19 -3.09 -13.99
C PHE A 124 0.11 -3.76 -14.45
N GLU A 125 1.24 -3.36 -13.85
CA GLU A 125 2.57 -3.86 -14.14
C GLU A 125 3.18 -4.53 -12.91
N PRO A 126 3.56 -5.83 -12.98
CA PRO A 126 4.26 -6.48 -11.88
C PRO A 126 5.63 -5.82 -11.64
N ILE A 127 5.99 -5.70 -10.37
CA ILE A 127 7.23 -5.09 -9.93
C ILE A 127 8.27 -6.19 -9.70
N GLN A 128 9.40 -6.12 -10.41
CA GLN A 128 10.51 -7.05 -10.21
C GLN A 128 11.25 -6.72 -8.93
N THR A 129 11.45 -7.74 -8.10
CA THR A 129 12.26 -7.67 -6.87
C THR A 129 13.24 -8.85 -6.79
N SER A 130 14.12 -8.82 -5.80
CA SER A 130 15.04 -9.94 -5.49
C SER A 130 14.31 -11.23 -5.05
N LEU A 131 13.00 -11.15 -4.74
CA LEU A 131 12.16 -12.29 -4.35
C LEU A 131 11.25 -12.78 -5.49
N GLY A 132 11.34 -12.19 -6.69
CA GLY A 132 10.46 -12.48 -7.81
C GLY A 132 9.58 -11.29 -8.18
N LYS A 133 8.62 -11.53 -9.06
CA LYS A 133 7.70 -10.51 -9.57
C LYS A 133 6.48 -10.37 -8.66
N LEU A 134 6.29 -9.20 -8.08
CA LEU A 134 5.16 -8.88 -7.22
C LEU A 134 4.08 -8.13 -8.00
N GLY A 135 2.87 -8.65 -8.03
CA GLY A 135 1.68 -7.95 -8.52
C GLY A 135 1.05 -7.17 -7.38
N VAL A 136 1.43 -5.89 -7.23
CA VAL A 136 0.95 -5.05 -6.13
C VAL A 136 -0.22 -4.21 -6.59
N GLN A 137 -1.32 -4.31 -5.86
CA GLN A 137 -2.53 -3.50 -6.00
C GLN A 137 -2.95 -3.04 -4.60
N VAL A 138 -3.98 -2.21 -4.46
CA VAL A 138 -4.36 -1.66 -3.15
C VAL A 138 -5.84 -1.88 -2.86
N CYS A 139 -6.14 -2.53 -1.75
CA CYS A 139 -7.45 -2.62 -1.09
C CYS A 139 -8.59 -2.96 -2.06
N TRP A 140 -9.45 -2.00 -2.41
CA TRP A 140 -10.63 -2.21 -3.24
C TRP A 140 -10.32 -2.74 -4.64
N ASP A 141 -9.09 -2.58 -5.15
CA ASP A 141 -8.65 -3.20 -6.40
C ASP A 141 -8.87 -4.73 -6.40
N GLN A 142 -8.87 -5.38 -5.23
CA GLN A 142 -9.11 -6.82 -5.09
C GLN A 142 -10.51 -7.27 -5.59
N TRP A 143 -11.48 -6.34 -5.66
CA TRP A 143 -12.83 -6.62 -6.12
C TRP A 143 -12.93 -6.70 -7.65
N TYR A 144 -11.92 -6.23 -8.35
CA TYR A 144 -11.86 -6.15 -9.81
C TYR A 144 -10.90 -7.21 -10.35
N PRO A 145 -11.41 -8.33 -10.88
CA PRO A 145 -10.57 -9.47 -11.27
C PRO A 145 -9.63 -9.16 -12.44
N GLU A 146 -9.90 -8.10 -13.20
CA GLU A 146 -9.10 -7.69 -14.35
C GLU A 146 -7.66 -7.35 -13.94
N GLY A 147 -7.48 -6.61 -12.83
CA GLY A 147 -6.16 -6.22 -12.34
C GLY A 147 -5.31 -7.43 -11.98
N ALA A 148 -5.85 -8.35 -11.17
CA ALA A 148 -5.18 -9.59 -10.78
C ALA A 148 -4.80 -10.44 -12.01
N ARG A 149 -5.73 -10.57 -12.98
CA ARG A 149 -5.50 -11.33 -14.20
C ARG A 149 -4.42 -10.72 -15.07
N LEU A 150 -4.41 -9.40 -15.25
CA LEU A 150 -3.38 -8.70 -16.02
C LEU A 150 -2.00 -8.84 -15.36
N MET A 151 -1.91 -8.69 -14.04
CA MET A 151 -0.68 -8.93 -13.29
C MET A 151 -0.16 -10.35 -13.47
N ALA A 152 -1.04 -11.35 -13.34
CA ALA A 152 -0.68 -12.76 -13.53
C ALA A 152 -0.22 -13.06 -14.96
N LEU A 153 -0.91 -12.56 -16.00
CA LEU A 153 -0.52 -12.71 -17.39
C LEU A 153 0.84 -12.08 -17.71
N LYS A 154 1.24 -11.05 -16.97
CA LYS A 154 2.55 -10.40 -17.09
C LYS A 154 3.61 -11.05 -16.20
N GLY A 155 3.29 -12.16 -15.56
CA GLY A 155 4.21 -13.00 -14.81
C GLY A 155 4.36 -12.62 -13.33
N ALA A 156 3.36 -11.99 -12.72
CA ALA A 156 3.32 -11.83 -11.27
C ALA A 156 3.27 -13.21 -10.60
N GLU A 157 4.16 -13.44 -9.64
CA GLU A 157 4.27 -14.69 -8.89
C GLU A 157 3.48 -14.62 -7.57
N ILE A 158 3.36 -13.42 -7.01
CA ILE A 158 2.63 -13.14 -5.78
C ILE A 158 1.76 -11.91 -6.02
N LEU A 159 0.46 -12.00 -5.70
CA LEU A 159 -0.46 -10.86 -5.68
C LEU A 159 -0.57 -10.31 -4.26
N ILE A 160 -0.40 -9.00 -4.10
CA ILE A 160 -0.35 -8.31 -2.81
C ILE A 160 -1.33 -7.15 -2.83
N TYR A 161 -2.12 -7.03 -1.74
CA TYR A 161 -3.11 -5.98 -1.57
C TYR A 161 -2.97 -5.33 -0.18
N PRO A 162 -2.09 -4.32 0.02
CA PRO A 162 -2.17 -3.48 1.21
C PRO A 162 -3.60 -2.98 1.41
N THR A 163 -4.15 -3.18 2.60
CA THR A 163 -5.58 -2.99 2.81
C THR A 163 -5.86 -2.36 4.17
N ALA A 164 -6.81 -1.42 4.22
CA ALA A 164 -7.48 -0.92 5.41
C ALA A 164 -8.98 -1.20 5.28
N ILE A 165 -9.40 -2.40 5.69
CA ILE A 165 -10.80 -2.84 5.67
C ILE A 165 -11.34 -2.79 7.08
N GLY A 166 -12.41 -2.02 7.29
CA GLY A 166 -13.32 -2.22 8.41
C GLY A 166 -14.25 -3.38 8.08
N CYS A 167 -14.50 -4.26 9.06
CA CYS A 167 -15.40 -5.39 8.89
C CYS A 167 -16.84 -4.91 8.63
N LEU A 168 -17.18 -4.66 7.38
CA LEU A 168 -18.55 -4.67 6.92
C LEU A 168 -18.84 -6.12 6.51
N LEU A 169 -19.92 -6.70 7.03
CA LEU A 169 -20.36 -8.09 6.82
C LEU A 169 -20.49 -8.53 5.33
N TYR A 170 -20.20 -7.63 4.38
CA TYR A 170 -20.40 -7.83 2.96
C TYR A 170 -19.16 -7.54 2.08
N THR A 171 -17.98 -7.35 2.68
CA THR A 171 -16.88 -6.70 1.95
C THR A 171 -16.00 -7.61 1.09
N SER A 172 -16.00 -8.91 1.33
CA SER A 172 -15.27 -9.87 0.46
C SER A 172 -15.82 -11.26 0.68
N PRO A 173 -16.78 -11.72 -0.12
CA PRO A 173 -17.15 -13.11 -0.08
C PRO A 173 -15.94 -13.96 -0.50
N SER A 174 -15.27 -14.54 0.48
CA SER A 174 -14.32 -15.63 0.25
C SER A 174 -15.11 -16.89 -0.08
N PRO A 175 -14.61 -17.78 -0.96
CA PRO A 175 -15.21 -19.10 -1.15
C PRO A 175 -15.40 -19.89 0.15
N ARG A 176 -14.70 -19.51 1.23
CA ARG A 176 -14.87 -20.10 2.58
C ARG A 176 -16.08 -19.55 3.32
N ASP A 177 -16.56 -18.34 2.97
CA ASP A 177 -17.69 -17.69 3.63
C ASP A 177 -19.05 -18.13 3.03
N ILE A 178 -19.00 -18.91 1.93
CA ILE A 178 -20.18 -19.42 1.23
C ILE A 178 -20.56 -20.84 1.69
N SER A 179 -19.72 -21.47 2.53
CA SER A 179 -19.96 -22.81 3.08
C SER A 179 -20.59 -22.73 4.46
N GLY A 180 -21.81 -22.19 4.56
CA GLY A 180 -22.67 -22.25 5.74
C GLY A 180 -23.90 -23.06 5.43
#